data_c943bd27ea584bebb338a1b255728712
#
_entry.id   c943bd27ea584bebb338a1b255728712
#
_cell.length_a   1.000
_cell.length_b   1.000
_cell.length_c   1.000
_cell.angle_alpha   90.00
_cell.angle_beta   90.00
_cell.angle_gamma   90.00
#
_symmetry.space_group_name_H-M   'P 1'
#
loop_
_entity.id
_entity.type
_entity.pdbx_description
1 polymer ?
#
loop_
_entity_poly.entity_id
_entity_poly.type
_entity_poly.pdbx_seq_one_letter_code
_entity_poly.pdbx_strand_id
1 'polypeptide(L)'
;IVTRGDLLAKRLAEKIEAIEGTKVPLGKLDISFYRDDFATHLSPEVHSTDILFDLDGKDVVLVDDVLYTGRTIRAALDALMDIGRPSTVQLAVLVDRGHRQLPIRADFVGKNVPSSSDENVRLFLEEADGKSEVEILEIAPGSRAGSAPLGGE
;
A
#
# COMPACT_ATOMS: atom_id res chain seq x y z
N ILE A 1 1.06 -3.32 4.54
CA ILE A 1 0.76 -1.90 4.80
C ILE A 1 -0.71 -1.79 5.21
N VAL A 2 -1.01 -1.17 6.34
CA VAL A 2 -2.39 -0.86 6.69
C VAL A 2 -2.87 0.34 5.86
N THR A 3 -4.13 0.34 5.36
CA THR A 3 -5.17 -0.67 5.53
C THR A 3 -5.25 -1.55 4.29
N ARG A 4 -5.99 -2.65 4.35
CA ARG A 4 -6.19 -3.66 3.29
C ARG A 4 -4.95 -4.45 2.88
N GLY A 5 -3.76 -3.84 2.75
CA GLY A 5 -2.52 -4.56 2.53
C GLY A 5 -2.20 -5.57 3.62
N ASP A 6 -2.52 -5.25 4.87
CA ASP A 6 -2.37 -6.17 6.00
C ASP A 6 -3.32 -7.38 5.91
N LEU A 7 -4.56 -7.17 5.47
CA LEU A 7 -5.51 -8.26 5.23
C LEU A 7 -5.08 -9.18 4.08
N LEU A 8 -4.58 -8.59 3.00
CA LEU A 8 -4.00 -9.35 1.88
C LEU A 8 -2.77 -10.14 2.31
N ALA A 9 -1.89 -9.54 3.11
CA ALA A 9 -0.70 -10.21 3.63
C ALA A 9 -1.09 -11.42 4.50
N LYS A 10 -2.13 -11.30 5.31
CA LYS A 10 -2.66 -12.42 6.10
C LYS A 10 -3.13 -13.56 5.20
N ARG A 11 -3.92 -13.27 4.16
CA ARG A 11 -4.37 -14.27 3.19
C ARG A 11 -3.21 -14.97 2.48
N LEU A 12 -2.17 -14.21 2.10
CA LEU A 12 -0.96 -14.75 1.48
C LEU A 12 -0.20 -15.65 2.44
N ALA A 13 0.01 -15.22 3.68
CA ALA A 13 0.71 -15.99 4.70
C ALA A 13 0.01 -17.33 4.98
N GLU A 14 -1.32 -17.33 5.08
CA GLU A 14 -2.12 -18.54 5.24
C GLU A 14 -1.97 -19.52 4.06
N LYS A 15 -1.95 -18.99 2.83
CA LYS A 15 -1.72 -19.83 1.63
C LYS A 15 -0.31 -20.38 1.56
N ILE A 16 0.70 -19.60 1.90
CA ILE A 16 2.10 -20.04 1.96
C ILE A 16 2.24 -21.15 3.01
N GLU A 17 1.67 -20.97 4.19
CA GLU A 17 1.68 -21.99 5.23
C GLU A 17 1.03 -23.29 4.77
N ALA A 18 -0.09 -23.20 4.06
CA ALA A 18 -0.78 -24.38 3.51
C ALA A 18 0.05 -25.12 2.45
N ILE A 19 0.85 -24.40 1.66
CA ILE A 19 1.67 -24.97 0.57
C ILE A 19 3.00 -25.51 1.13
N GLU A 20 3.71 -24.70 1.94
CA GLU A 20 5.07 -24.96 2.40
C GLU A 20 5.11 -25.68 3.77
N GLY A 21 4.03 -25.69 4.51
CA GLY A 21 3.98 -26.24 5.86
C GLY A 21 4.75 -25.40 6.90
N THR A 22 5.16 -24.19 6.55
CA THR A 22 5.93 -23.28 7.40
C THR A 22 5.17 -21.98 7.63
N LYS A 23 5.03 -21.59 8.89
CA LYS A 23 4.39 -20.35 9.26
C LYS A 23 5.30 -19.16 8.95
N VAL A 24 4.77 -18.17 8.24
CA VAL A 24 5.48 -16.93 7.90
C VAL A 24 5.19 -15.87 8.98
N PRO A 25 6.21 -15.23 9.56
CA PRO A 25 6.00 -14.07 10.44
C PRO A 25 5.27 -12.95 9.71
N LEU A 26 4.28 -12.36 10.37
CA LEU A 26 3.42 -11.33 9.79
C LEU A 26 3.43 -10.09 10.68
N GLY A 27 3.63 -8.93 10.08
CA GLY A 27 3.58 -7.65 10.75
C GLY A 27 2.69 -6.66 10.02
N LYS A 28 2.28 -5.62 10.73
CA LYS A 28 1.50 -4.49 10.20
C LYS A 28 2.34 -3.22 10.26
N LEU A 29 2.34 -2.48 9.18
CA LEU A 29 3.09 -1.24 9.04
C LEU A 29 2.14 -0.07 8.79
N ASP A 30 2.11 0.88 9.69
CA ASP A 30 1.43 2.15 9.50
C ASP A 30 2.41 3.18 8.93
N ILE A 31 2.04 3.77 7.80
CA ILE A 31 2.85 4.74 7.08
C ILE A 31 2.35 6.18 7.21
N SER A 32 1.33 6.42 8.03
CA SER A 32 0.64 7.72 8.11
C SER A 32 1.57 8.89 8.35
N PHE A 33 2.59 8.73 9.21
CA PHE A 33 3.57 9.77 9.51
C PHE A 33 4.66 9.95 8.44
N TYR A 34 4.78 9.02 7.50
CA TYR A 34 5.83 9.00 6.47
C TYR A 34 5.33 9.48 5.11
N ARG A 35 4.02 9.74 5.00
CA ARG A 35 3.41 10.24 3.77
C ARG A 35 3.81 11.70 3.54
N ASP A 36 4.15 12.03 2.31
CA ASP A 36 4.51 13.41 1.91
C ASP A 36 3.30 14.37 1.88
N ASP A 37 2.08 13.84 1.90
CA ASP A 37 0.82 14.59 1.99
C ASP A 37 0.26 14.67 3.43
N PHE A 38 1.00 14.22 4.45
CA PHE A 38 0.55 14.20 5.84
C PHE A 38 0.07 15.57 6.34
N ALA A 39 0.79 16.64 6.00
CA ALA A 39 0.46 18.00 6.44
C ALA A 39 -0.82 18.56 5.80
N THR A 40 -1.31 17.96 4.72
CA THR A 40 -2.53 18.39 4.01
C THR A 40 -3.78 17.67 4.48
N HIS A 41 -3.64 16.58 5.23
CA HIS A 41 -4.75 15.85 5.83
C HIS A 41 -5.06 16.41 7.21
N LEU A 42 -6.28 16.94 7.36
CA LEU A 42 -6.75 17.57 8.60
C LEU A 42 -6.87 16.61 9.79
N SER A 43 -7.00 15.32 9.55
CA SER A 43 -7.07 14.29 10.59
C SER A 43 -6.73 12.93 9.96
N PRO A 44 -5.45 12.59 9.80
CA PRO A 44 -5.09 11.27 9.32
C PRO A 44 -5.48 10.22 10.37
N GLU A 45 -6.12 9.15 9.93
CA GLU A 45 -6.31 7.98 10.79
C GLU A 45 -4.95 7.32 11.01
N VAL A 46 -4.50 7.34 12.26
CA VAL A 46 -3.25 6.71 12.68
C VAL A 46 -3.56 5.34 13.26
N HIS A 47 -3.00 4.32 12.65
CA HIS A 47 -3.03 2.95 13.15
C HIS A 47 -1.71 2.62 13.83
N SER A 48 -1.66 1.59 14.63
CA SER A 48 -0.40 1.16 15.24
C SER A 48 0.40 0.29 14.28
N THR A 49 1.71 0.57 14.19
CA THR A 49 2.67 -0.39 13.63
C THR A 49 2.83 -1.54 14.61
N ASP A 50 2.68 -2.77 14.12
CA ASP A 50 2.76 -3.99 14.91
C ASP A 50 3.67 -5.00 14.19
N ILE A 51 4.97 -4.91 14.52
CA ILE A 51 6.00 -5.81 14.01
C ILE A 51 6.74 -6.37 15.22
N LEU A 52 6.41 -7.62 15.57
CA LEU A 52 6.90 -8.29 16.79
C LEU A 52 8.14 -9.17 16.55
N PHE A 53 8.77 -9.07 15.40
CA PHE A 53 9.96 -9.84 15.05
C PHE A 53 11.08 -8.90 14.57
N ASP A 54 12.31 -9.36 14.67
CA ASP A 54 13.48 -8.63 14.20
C ASP A 54 13.51 -8.64 12.66
N LEU A 55 13.64 -7.46 12.08
CA LEU A 55 13.76 -7.27 10.63
C LEU A 55 15.19 -7.40 10.12
N ASP A 56 16.18 -7.27 11.00
CA ASP A 56 17.59 -7.25 10.60
C ASP A 56 18.00 -8.53 9.89
N GLY A 57 18.52 -8.38 8.68
CA GLY A 57 18.97 -9.49 7.85
C GLY A 57 17.86 -10.36 7.27
N LYS A 58 16.59 -10.00 7.44
CA LYS A 58 15.46 -10.75 6.88
C LYS A 58 15.15 -10.32 5.46
N ASP A 59 14.61 -11.26 4.70
CA ASP A 59 13.97 -10.97 3.43
C ASP A 59 12.51 -10.62 3.69
N VAL A 60 12.14 -9.39 3.40
CA VAL A 60 10.81 -8.84 3.69
C VAL A 60 10.00 -8.71 2.41
N VAL A 61 8.75 -9.08 2.45
CA VAL A 61 7.77 -8.77 1.40
C VAL A 61 6.80 -7.73 1.94
N LEU A 62 6.83 -6.53 1.36
CA LEU A 62 5.79 -5.52 1.57
C LEU A 62 4.57 -5.88 0.75
N VAL A 63 3.40 -5.86 1.37
CA VAL A 63 2.13 -6.16 0.71
C VAL A 63 1.23 -4.94 0.77
N ASP A 64 0.69 -4.56 -0.38
CA ASP A 64 -0.30 -3.49 -0.51
C ASP A 64 -1.41 -3.87 -1.48
N ASP A 65 -2.48 -3.10 -1.48
CA ASP A 65 -3.65 -3.37 -2.33
C ASP A 65 -3.45 -2.85 -3.76
N VAL A 66 -3.22 -1.56 -3.92
CA VAL A 66 -3.14 -0.89 -5.23
C VAL A 66 -1.86 -0.08 -5.34
N LEU A 67 -1.06 -0.38 -6.35
CA LEU A 67 0.12 0.40 -6.71
C LEU A 67 -0.26 1.45 -7.75
N TYR A 68 -0.02 2.72 -7.41
CA TYR A 68 -0.33 3.88 -8.24
C TYR A 68 0.94 4.70 -8.52
N THR A 69 1.13 5.79 -7.81
CA THR A 69 2.27 6.70 -8.03
C THR A 69 3.59 6.16 -7.47
N GLY A 70 3.54 5.26 -6.52
CA GLY A 70 4.67 4.73 -5.76
C GLY A 70 4.96 5.48 -4.45
N ARG A 71 4.22 6.55 -4.16
CA ARG A 71 4.46 7.38 -2.95
C ARG A 71 4.14 6.66 -1.66
N THR A 72 3.10 5.83 -1.64
CA THR A 72 2.77 4.96 -0.50
C THR A 72 3.91 3.98 -0.20
N ILE A 73 4.47 3.38 -1.23
CA ILE A 73 5.57 2.41 -1.09
C ILE A 73 6.86 3.10 -0.64
N ARG A 74 7.16 4.29 -1.15
CA ARG A 74 8.29 5.09 -0.66
C ARG A 74 8.15 5.35 0.84
N ALA A 75 6.97 5.78 1.29
CA ALA A 75 6.70 6.01 2.71
C ALA A 75 6.86 4.71 3.54
N ALA A 76 6.40 3.58 3.01
CA ALA A 76 6.57 2.28 3.65
C ALA A 76 8.04 1.86 3.77
N LEU A 77 8.85 2.11 2.76
CA LEU A 77 10.29 1.84 2.81
C LEU A 77 10.98 2.71 3.87
N ASP A 78 10.66 3.99 3.96
CA ASP A 78 11.20 4.89 4.98
C ASP A 78 10.82 4.40 6.39
N ALA A 79 9.56 4.05 6.62
CA ALA A 79 9.07 3.52 7.90
C ALA A 79 9.77 2.21 8.27
N LEU A 80 9.96 1.33 7.30
CA LEU A 80 10.61 0.03 7.51
C LEU A 80 12.08 0.19 7.91
N MET A 81 12.80 1.12 7.27
CA MET A 81 14.21 1.40 7.57
C MET A 81 14.42 2.04 8.92
N ASP A 82 13.43 2.72 9.48
CA ASP A 82 13.47 3.23 10.85
C ASP A 82 13.30 2.13 11.91
N ILE A 83 12.71 0.99 11.55
CA ILE A 83 12.47 -0.13 12.46
C ILE A 83 13.63 -1.11 12.47
N GLY A 84 14.28 -1.32 11.32
CA GLY A 84 15.36 -2.28 11.19
C GLY A 84 16.04 -2.23 9.83
N ARG A 85 16.97 -3.15 9.61
CA ARG A 85 17.72 -3.26 8.36
C ARG A 85 17.49 -4.63 7.70
N PRO A 86 16.42 -4.81 6.94
CA PRO A 86 16.19 -6.03 6.19
C PRO A 86 17.31 -6.26 5.15
N SER A 87 17.54 -7.52 4.84
CA SER A 87 18.51 -7.91 3.81
C SER A 87 18.00 -7.53 2.42
N THR A 88 16.73 -7.82 2.17
CA THR A 88 16.02 -7.44 0.95
C THR A 88 14.59 -7.03 1.26
N VAL A 89 14.03 -6.19 0.41
CA VAL A 89 12.62 -5.83 0.43
C VAL A 89 12.05 -6.03 -0.96
N GLN A 90 11.04 -6.88 -1.07
CA GLN A 90 10.25 -7.07 -2.28
C GLN A 90 8.86 -6.50 -2.09
N LEU A 91 8.18 -6.18 -3.17
CA LEU A 91 6.85 -5.61 -3.18
C LEU A 91 5.86 -6.53 -3.87
N ALA A 92 4.79 -6.85 -3.17
CA ALA A 92 3.63 -7.56 -3.69
C ALA A 92 2.39 -6.68 -3.63
N VAL A 93 1.70 -6.53 -4.76
CA VAL A 93 0.45 -5.76 -4.84
C VAL A 93 -0.63 -6.59 -5.53
N LEU A 94 -1.87 -6.37 -5.15
CA LEU A 94 -2.98 -7.03 -5.83
C LEU A 94 -3.21 -6.42 -7.21
N VAL A 95 -3.19 -5.09 -7.29
CA VAL A 95 -3.43 -4.35 -8.53
C VAL A 95 -2.32 -3.34 -8.78
N ASP A 96 -1.78 -3.36 -9.99
CA ASP A 96 -0.95 -2.28 -10.52
C ASP A 96 -1.76 -1.50 -11.56
N ARG A 97 -2.04 -0.23 -11.28
CA ARG A 97 -2.86 0.62 -12.17
C ARG A 97 -2.05 1.57 -13.06
N GLY A 98 -0.73 1.54 -12.96
CA GLY A 98 0.15 2.45 -13.68
C GLY A 98 0.25 3.84 -13.04
N HIS A 99 0.66 4.83 -13.80
CA HIS A 99 0.81 6.25 -13.42
C HIS A 99 1.88 6.52 -12.35
N ARG A 100 3.04 5.85 -12.45
CA ARG A 100 4.17 6.10 -11.53
C ARG A 100 4.64 7.54 -11.57
N GLN A 101 4.99 8.05 -10.40
CA GLN A 101 5.72 9.30 -10.21
C GLN A 101 7.12 9.05 -9.63
N LEU A 102 7.35 7.88 -9.08
CA LEU A 102 8.62 7.42 -8.50
C LEU A 102 9.06 6.13 -9.19
N PRO A 103 10.37 5.81 -9.23
CA PRO A 103 10.89 4.60 -9.87
C PRO A 103 10.69 3.36 -8.98
N ILE A 104 9.44 3.03 -8.74
CA ILE A 104 9.00 1.89 -7.92
C ILE A 104 8.26 0.90 -8.78
N ARG A 105 8.61 -0.37 -8.64
CA ARG A 105 8.02 -1.48 -9.36
C ARG A 105 7.71 -2.61 -8.40
N ALA A 106 6.55 -3.26 -8.58
CA ALA A 106 6.21 -4.45 -7.82
C ALA A 106 6.94 -5.69 -8.38
N ASP A 107 7.41 -6.55 -7.48
CA ASP A 107 7.98 -7.86 -7.84
C ASP A 107 6.86 -8.87 -8.14
N PHE A 108 5.75 -8.76 -7.41
CA PHE A 108 4.59 -9.63 -7.57
C PHE A 108 3.34 -8.78 -7.77
N VAL A 109 2.62 -9.05 -8.85
CA VAL A 109 1.39 -8.33 -9.22
C VAL A 109 0.29 -9.34 -9.45
N GLY A 110 -0.83 -9.17 -8.76
CA GLY A 110 -2.02 -9.99 -8.98
C GLY A 110 -2.63 -9.68 -10.35
N LYS A 111 -2.85 -8.41 -10.66
CA LYS A 111 -3.38 -7.97 -11.95
C LYS A 111 -2.88 -6.58 -12.33
N ASN A 112 -2.46 -6.42 -13.57
CA ASN A 112 -2.26 -5.12 -14.18
C ASN A 112 -3.61 -4.61 -14.72
N VAL A 113 -4.02 -3.45 -14.24
CA VAL A 113 -5.28 -2.81 -14.62
C VAL A 113 -4.97 -1.44 -15.21
N PRO A 114 -4.92 -1.31 -16.53
CA PRO A 114 -4.78 0.00 -17.17
C PRO A 114 -5.93 0.91 -16.74
N SER A 115 -5.59 2.08 -16.23
CA SER A 115 -6.57 3.05 -15.74
C SER A 115 -6.22 4.45 -16.20
N SER A 116 -7.23 5.34 -16.20
CA SER A 116 -7.03 6.77 -16.40
C SER A 116 -6.64 7.45 -15.08
N SER A 117 -5.96 8.61 -15.18
CA SER A 117 -5.73 9.48 -14.02
C SER A 117 -7.02 10.05 -13.42
N ASP A 118 -8.11 10.05 -14.21
CA ASP A 118 -9.44 10.51 -13.79
C ASP A 118 -10.31 9.37 -13.22
N GLU A 119 -9.74 8.18 -13.07
CA GLU A 119 -10.37 7.03 -12.44
C GLU A 119 -9.76 6.75 -11.06
N ASN A 120 -10.58 6.21 -10.19
CA ASN A 120 -10.16 5.69 -8.90
C ASN A 120 -10.32 4.18 -8.90
N VAL A 121 -9.27 3.47 -8.50
CA VAL A 121 -9.29 2.01 -8.34
C VAL A 121 -9.39 1.69 -6.87
N ARG A 122 -10.44 0.98 -6.47
CA ARG A 122 -10.72 0.61 -5.08
C ARG A 122 -10.81 -0.89 -4.93
N LEU A 123 -10.15 -1.40 -3.90
CA LEU A 123 -10.27 -2.77 -3.46
C LEU A 123 -11.24 -2.84 -2.28
N PHE A 124 -12.15 -3.78 -2.34
CA PHE A 124 -13.00 -4.21 -1.23
C PHE A 124 -12.64 -5.62 -0.83
N LEU A 125 -12.58 -5.87 0.46
CA LEU A 125 -12.29 -7.18 1.04
C LEU A 125 -13.40 -7.56 2.02
N GLU A 126 -13.80 -8.82 1.99
CA GLU A 126 -14.89 -9.35 2.82
C GLU A 126 -14.72 -9.00 4.29
N GLU A 127 -13.49 -9.09 4.82
CA GLU A 127 -13.18 -8.85 6.23
C GLU A 127 -13.40 -7.40 6.66
N ALA A 128 -13.27 -6.45 5.74
CA ALA A 128 -13.40 -5.02 6.03
C ALA A 128 -14.67 -4.41 5.45
N ASP A 129 -15.14 -4.91 4.31
CA ASP A 129 -16.13 -4.24 3.48
C ASP A 129 -17.39 -5.09 3.25
N GLY A 130 -17.41 -6.35 3.69
CA GLY A 130 -18.52 -7.29 3.47
C GLY A 130 -18.67 -7.75 2.01
N LYS A 131 -17.68 -7.48 1.18
CA LYS A 131 -17.61 -7.92 -0.23
C LYS A 131 -16.15 -8.02 -0.67
N SER A 132 -15.87 -8.83 -1.69
CA SER A 132 -14.52 -8.97 -2.26
C SER A 132 -14.58 -8.65 -3.75
N GLU A 133 -14.14 -7.44 -4.11
CA GLU A 133 -14.12 -6.97 -5.50
C GLU A 133 -13.15 -5.82 -5.70
N VAL A 134 -12.80 -5.55 -6.94
CA VAL A 134 -12.08 -4.35 -7.37
C VAL A 134 -13.02 -3.52 -8.25
N GLU A 135 -13.22 -2.27 -7.88
CA GLU A 135 -14.03 -1.32 -8.64
C GLU A 135 -13.14 -0.26 -9.28
N ILE A 136 -13.49 0.12 -10.51
CA ILE A 136 -12.94 1.29 -11.19
C ILE A 136 -14.05 2.32 -11.29
N LEU A 137 -13.84 3.48 -10.67
CA LEU A 137 -14.82 4.56 -10.59
C LEU A 137 -14.28 5.82 -11.25
N GLU A 138 -15.07 6.47 -12.08
CA GLU A 138 -14.74 7.79 -12.60
C GLU A 138 -14.79 8.84 -11.48
N ILE A 139 -13.78 9.71 -11.46
CA ILE A 139 -13.73 10.84 -10.53
C ILE A 139 -14.57 11.97 -11.15
N ALA A 140 -15.63 12.40 -10.46
CA ALA A 140 -16.48 13.46 -10.93
C ALA A 140 -15.69 14.76 -11.18
N PRO A 141 -15.96 15.50 -12.28
CA PRO A 141 -15.33 16.80 -12.54
C PRO A 141 -15.60 17.75 -11.37
N GLY A 142 -14.52 18.24 -10.72
CA GLY A 142 -14.59 19.15 -9.57
C GLY A 142 -14.18 18.58 -8.22
N SER A 143 -13.98 17.27 -8.10
CA SER A 143 -13.49 16.63 -6.86
C SER A 143 -11.95 16.55 -6.77
N ARG A 144 -11.21 17.22 -7.66
CA ARG A 144 -9.76 17.35 -7.52
C ARG A 144 -9.46 18.26 -6.33
N ALA A 145 -8.97 17.68 -5.25
CA ALA A 145 -8.48 18.44 -4.11
C ALA A 145 -7.41 19.44 -4.59
N GLY A 146 -7.77 20.73 -4.54
CA GLY A 146 -6.89 21.86 -4.39
C GLY A 146 -5.64 21.95 -5.28
N SER A 147 -5.78 22.25 -6.55
CA SER A 147 -4.83 23.16 -7.16
C SER A 147 -5.27 24.57 -6.79
N ALA A 148 -4.70 25.14 -5.73
CA ALA A 148 -4.84 26.57 -5.49
C ALA A 148 -4.32 27.33 -6.72
N PRO A 149 -5.06 28.30 -7.28
CA PRO A 149 -4.53 29.15 -8.32
C PRO A 149 -3.37 29.94 -7.72
N LEU A 150 -2.21 29.88 -8.34
CA LEU A 150 -1.16 30.87 -8.11
C LEU A 150 -1.73 32.21 -8.54
N GLY A 151 -2.23 32.95 -7.57
CA GLY A 151 -2.66 34.34 -7.76
C GLY A 151 -1.46 35.13 -8.24
N GLY A 152 -1.54 35.63 -9.48
CA GLY A 152 -0.73 36.72 -9.94
C GLY A 152 -1.20 38.01 -9.30
N GLU A 153 -0.25 38.78 -8.84
CA GLU A 153 0.01 40.19 -8.98
C GLU A 153 1.11 40.61 -8.04
#